data_5d1e94ef961354da601cc9be7ebb247a
#
_entry.id   5d1e94ef961354da601cc9be7ebb247a
#
_cell.length_a   1.000
_cell.length_b   1.000
_cell.length_c   1.000
_cell.angle_alpha   90.00
_cell.angle_beta   90.00
_cell.angle_gamma   90.00
#
_symmetry.space_group_name_H-M   'P 1'
#
loop_
_entity.id
_entity.type
_entity.pdbx_description
1 polymer ?
#
loop_
_entity_poly.entity_id
_entity_poly.type
_entity_poly.pdbx_seq_one_letter_code
_entity_poly.pdbx_strand_id
1 'polypeptide(L)'
;MAETSWYYYDWQMDGDPAEFAVDTRFFDKAPYENRPVLLHMRCEMKDGAELNGRGRRHIGRLEKKCESDLKALYAGYIEDAYRRVMFFYTDKASRIEALDDMADRERYLYCSAGASDDPEWNTYLNLLYPDAAKYYTETNRKNAQLYRKNGDCITAVRRLTLHMAFSLETLVPRFAEEARL
;
A
#
# COMPACT_ATOMS: atom_id res chain seq x y z
N MET A 1 -10.97 12.88 -16.90
CA MET A 1 -10.25 12.91 -15.61
C MET A 1 -9.35 11.68 -15.62
N ALA A 2 -8.05 11.85 -15.44
CA ALA A 2 -7.16 10.70 -15.31
C ALA A 2 -7.62 9.92 -14.06
N GLU A 3 -7.97 8.64 -14.23
CA GLU A 3 -8.22 7.76 -13.08
C GLU A 3 -6.96 7.76 -12.23
N THR A 4 -7.13 8.05 -10.93
CA THR A 4 -6.02 7.98 -9.99
C THR A 4 -5.64 6.51 -9.86
N SER A 5 -4.41 6.20 -10.24
CA SER A 5 -3.88 4.84 -10.16
C SER A 5 -3.52 4.41 -8.73
N TRP A 6 -3.67 5.32 -7.77
CA TRP A 6 -3.34 5.10 -6.37
C TRP A 6 -4.52 4.48 -5.62
N TYR A 7 -4.26 3.37 -4.94
CA TYR A 7 -5.18 2.74 -4.02
C TYR A 7 -4.66 2.87 -2.58
N TYR A 8 -5.52 3.37 -1.67
CA TYR A 8 -5.21 3.61 -0.27
C TYR A 8 -6.06 2.70 0.60
N TYR A 9 -5.43 2.06 1.61
CA TYR A 9 -6.14 1.23 2.57
C TYR A 9 -5.41 1.21 3.92
N ASP A 10 -6.19 1.03 5.00
CA ASP A 10 -5.66 0.88 6.34
C ASP A 10 -5.49 -0.61 6.66
N TRP A 11 -4.34 -0.97 7.22
CA TRP A 11 -4.04 -2.31 7.69
C TRP A 11 -3.13 -2.26 8.92
N GLN A 12 -2.53 -3.39 9.30
CA GLN A 12 -1.56 -3.49 10.38
C GLN A 12 -0.18 -3.82 9.82
N MET A 13 0.84 -3.20 10.40
CA MET A 13 2.24 -3.52 10.18
C MET A 13 2.88 -3.81 11.53
N ASP A 14 3.39 -5.02 11.74
CA ASP A 14 3.95 -5.48 13.01
C ASP A 14 3.00 -5.35 14.22
N GLY A 15 1.68 -5.38 13.97
CA GLY A 15 0.64 -5.24 14.98
C GLY A 15 0.13 -3.80 15.20
N ASP A 16 0.80 -2.81 14.63
CA ASP A 16 0.41 -1.41 14.70
C ASP A 16 -0.40 -0.96 13.49
N PRO A 17 -1.36 -0.04 13.67
CA PRO A 17 -2.12 0.54 12.55
C PRO A 17 -1.20 1.27 11.57
N ALA A 18 -1.38 1.00 10.28
CA ALA A 18 -0.63 1.64 9.21
C ALA A 18 -1.51 1.90 7.99
N GLU A 19 -1.25 3.01 7.30
CA GLU A 19 -1.79 3.32 5.97
C GLU A 19 -0.86 2.74 4.90
N PHE A 20 -1.44 2.07 3.94
CA PHE A 20 -0.78 1.58 2.74
C PHE A 20 -1.27 2.37 1.54
N ALA A 21 -0.35 2.78 0.70
CA ALA A 21 -0.64 3.37 -0.59
C ALA A 21 0.11 2.61 -1.68
N VAL A 22 -0.58 2.19 -2.72
CA VAL A 22 -0.01 1.40 -3.80
C VAL A 22 -0.43 1.95 -5.16
N ASP A 23 0.52 2.04 -6.09
CA ASP A 23 0.22 2.36 -7.48
C ASP A 23 -0.25 1.10 -8.21
N THR A 24 -1.54 1.03 -8.52
CA THR A 24 -2.18 -0.14 -9.13
C THR A 24 -1.84 -0.35 -10.61
N ARG A 25 -1.19 0.62 -11.28
CA ARG A 25 -0.81 0.52 -12.70
C ARG A 25 0.16 -0.62 -12.99
N PHE A 26 0.86 -1.09 -11.97
CA PHE A 26 1.89 -2.11 -12.14
C PHE A 26 1.35 -3.53 -11.99
N PHE A 27 0.17 -3.72 -11.41
CA PHE A 27 -0.34 -5.05 -11.03
C PHE A 27 -0.40 -6.04 -12.20
N ASP A 28 -1.01 -5.64 -13.32
CA ASP A 28 -1.17 -6.52 -14.49
C ASP A 28 0.15 -6.78 -15.26
N LYS A 29 1.21 -6.03 -14.94
CA LYS A 29 2.48 -6.05 -15.67
C LYS A 29 3.67 -6.51 -14.84
N ALA A 30 3.52 -6.50 -13.51
CA ALA A 30 4.56 -6.98 -12.60
C ALA A 30 4.67 -8.52 -12.67
N PRO A 31 5.88 -9.06 -12.54
CA PRO A 31 7.17 -8.37 -12.38
C PRO A 31 7.72 -7.78 -13.69
N TYR A 32 8.43 -6.64 -13.58
CA TYR A 32 9.15 -6.06 -14.70
C TYR A 32 10.57 -6.59 -14.73
N GLU A 33 10.94 -7.39 -15.74
CA GLU A 33 12.28 -8.01 -15.89
C GLU A 33 13.43 -7.00 -15.86
N ASN A 34 13.19 -5.79 -16.37
CA ASN A 34 14.18 -4.73 -16.39
C ASN A 34 14.21 -3.86 -15.12
N ARG A 35 13.52 -4.27 -14.06
CA ARG A 35 13.42 -3.57 -12.78
C ARG A 35 13.53 -4.53 -11.59
N PRO A 36 14.61 -5.32 -11.48
CA PRO A 36 14.74 -6.37 -10.49
C PRO A 36 15.19 -5.87 -9.10
N VAL A 37 15.51 -4.58 -8.96
CA VAL A 37 16.05 -4.03 -7.72
C VAL A 37 14.99 -3.16 -7.04
N LEU A 38 14.72 -3.47 -5.79
CA LEU A 38 13.92 -2.68 -4.87
C LEU A 38 14.82 -1.69 -4.12
N LEU A 39 14.49 -0.41 -4.20
CA LEU A 39 15.00 0.62 -3.31
C LEU A 39 13.91 1.00 -2.30
N HIS A 40 14.30 1.27 -1.07
CA HIS A 40 13.38 1.82 -0.08
C HIS A 40 14.02 2.99 0.67
N MET A 41 13.19 3.96 1.06
CA MET A 41 13.57 5.05 1.94
C MET A 41 12.60 5.13 3.11
N ARG A 42 13.14 4.99 4.32
CA ARG A 42 12.43 5.20 5.57
C ARG A 42 12.67 6.64 6.05
N CYS A 43 11.61 7.34 6.41
CA CYS A 43 11.65 8.69 6.95
C CYS A 43 10.89 8.76 8.27
N GLU A 44 11.47 9.40 9.29
CA GLU A 44 10.88 9.60 10.61
C GLU A 44 11.29 10.95 11.18
N MET A 45 10.62 11.41 12.24
CA MET A 45 11.00 12.63 12.92
C MET A 45 12.33 12.45 13.68
N LYS A 46 13.23 13.44 13.64
CA LYS A 46 14.56 13.38 14.30
C LYS A 46 14.49 13.22 15.82
N ASP A 47 13.42 13.73 16.42
CA ASP A 47 13.16 13.64 17.86
C ASP A 47 12.39 12.36 18.27
N GLY A 48 12.12 11.47 17.32
CA GLY A 48 11.35 10.25 17.56
C GLY A 48 9.85 10.48 17.80
N ALA A 49 9.37 11.72 17.59
CA ALA A 49 7.95 12.03 17.71
C ALA A 49 7.13 11.47 16.56
N GLU A 50 5.82 11.47 16.72
CA GLU A 50 4.89 11.12 15.65
C GLU A 50 5.05 12.04 14.42
N LEU A 51 4.84 11.47 13.24
CA LEU A 51 4.85 12.21 11.99
C LEU A 51 3.76 13.27 11.99
N ASN A 52 4.19 14.52 12.05
CA ASN A 52 3.28 15.67 11.99
C ASN A 52 3.09 16.17 10.54
N GLY A 53 2.16 17.11 10.35
CA GLY A 53 1.86 17.65 9.03
C GLY A 53 3.04 18.35 8.35
N ARG A 54 4.05 18.82 9.10
CA ARG A 54 5.29 19.38 8.52
C ARG A 54 6.20 18.26 8.04
N GLY A 55 6.37 17.20 8.84
CA GLY A 55 7.12 16.00 8.45
C GLY A 55 6.56 15.39 7.16
N ARG A 56 5.24 15.18 7.08
CA ARG A 56 4.59 14.67 5.87
C ARG A 56 4.81 15.55 4.64
N ARG A 57 4.85 16.88 4.78
CA ARG A 57 5.21 17.80 3.67
C ARG A 57 6.66 17.64 3.21
N HIS A 58 7.60 17.40 4.12
CA HIS A 58 8.97 17.10 3.76
C HIS A 58 9.07 15.77 3.02
N ILE A 59 8.42 14.71 3.51
CA ILE A 59 8.35 13.41 2.84
C ILE A 59 7.77 13.57 1.43
N GLY A 60 6.66 14.28 1.24
CA GLY A 60 6.06 14.49 -0.08
C GLY A 60 6.95 15.27 -1.06
N ARG A 61 7.91 16.07 -0.58
CA ARG A 61 8.94 16.68 -1.45
C ARG A 61 10.02 15.69 -1.83
N LEU A 62 10.45 14.84 -0.88
CA LEU A 62 11.41 13.76 -1.14
C LEU A 62 10.84 12.77 -2.14
N GLU A 63 9.59 12.36 -1.97
CA GLU A 63 8.87 11.47 -2.86
C GLU A 63 8.93 11.96 -4.32
N LYS A 64 8.50 13.21 -4.57
CA LYS A 64 8.56 13.82 -5.89
C LYS A 64 9.97 13.90 -6.45
N LYS A 65 10.95 14.18 -5.61
CA LYS A 65 12.34 14.24 -6.00
C LYS A 65 12.89 12.86 -6.36
N CYS A 66 12.55 11.84 -5.58
CA CYS A 66 12.92 10.46 -5.89
C CYS A 66 12.31 10.00 -7.22
N GLU A 67 11.03 10.29 -7.49
CA GLU A 67 10.39 9.98 -8.77
C GLU A 67 11.13 10.63 -9.95
N SER A 68 11.52 11.91 -9.84
CA SER A 68 12.19 12.63 -10.92
C SER A 68 13.63 12.17 -11.14
N ASP A 69 14.40 11.99 -10.07
CA ASP A 69 15.86 11.89 -10.14
C ASP A 69 16.35 10.43 -10.23
N LEU A 70 15.62 9.47 -9.61
CA LEU A 70 16.05 8.07 -9.60
C LEU A 70 15.75 7.31 -10.89
N LYS A 71 14.88 7.82 -11.76
CA LYS A 71 14.34 7.07 -12.92
C LYS A 71 13.80 5.70 -12.49
N ALA A 72 13.26 5.62 -11.29
CA ALA A 72 12.67 4.43 -10.70
C ALA A 72 11.14 4.49 -10.75
N LEU A 73 10.50 3.32 -10.66
CA LEU A 73 9.05 3.22 -10.56
C LEU A 73 8.66 3.33 -9.09
N TYR A 74 7.94 4.36 -8.72
CA TYR A 74 7.41 4.51 -7.36
C TYR A 74 6.23 3.56 -7.17
N ALA A 75 6.44 2.51 -6.40
CA ALA A 75 5.47 1.44 -6.23
C ALA A 75 4.43 1.73 -5.12
N GLY A 76 4.82 2.52 -4.12
CA GLY A 76 3.95 2.86 -3.01
C GLY A 76 4.69 3.16 -1.71
N TYR A 77 3.91 3.29 -0.63
CA TYR A 77 4.46 3.48 0.71
C TYR A 77 3.63 2.78 1.79
N ILE A 78 4.25 2.62 2.95
CA ILE A 78 3.59 2.26 4.20
C ILE A 78 3.88 3.37 5.19
N GLU A 79 2.85 3.91 5.85
CA GLU A 79 2.97 4.93 6.89
C GLU A 79 2.28 4.48 8.16
N ASP A 80 3.02 4.48 9.26
CA ASP A 80 2.49 4.39 10.62
C ASP A 80 2.53 5.77 11.32
N ALA A 81 2.25 5.82 12.62
CA ALA A 81 2.25 7.07 13.38
C ALA A 81 3.62 7.77 13.38
N TYR A 82 4.72 7.03 13.25
CA TYR A 82 6.07 7.53 13.47
C TYR A 82 6.92 7.64 12.22
N ARG A 83 6.63 6.81 11.20
CA ARG A 83 7.48 6.68 10.02
C ARG A 83 6.68 6.46 8.74
N ARG A 84 7.29 6.84 7.61
CA ARG A 84 6.88 6.39 6.28
C ARG A 84 8.04 5.67 5.61
N VAL A 85 7.74 4.54 5.00
CA VAL A 85 8.67 3.79 4.15
C VAL A 85 8.15 3.84 2.72
N MET A 86 8.94 4.40 1.81
CA MET A 86 8.65 4.51 0.37
C MET A 86 9.40 3.43 -0.39
N PHE A 87 8.79 2.87 -1.44
CA PHE A 87 9.31 1.76 -2.21
C PHE A 87 9.41 2.11 -3.70
N PHE A 88 10.57 1.84 -4.30
CA PHE A 88 10.86 2.16 -5.69
C PHE A 88 11.52 0.97 -6.38
N TYR A 89 11.11 0.66 -7.61
CA TYR A 89 11.76 -0.37 -8.42
C TYR A 89 12.63 0.23 -9.51
N THR A 90 13.85 -0.30 -9.66
CA THR A 90 14.87 0.23 -10.57
C THR A 90 15.61 -0.89 -11.29
N ASP A 91 16.35 -0.48 -12.35
CA ASP A 91 17.19 -1.35 -13.15
C ASP A 91 18.55 -1.65 -12.51
N LYS A 92 19.01 -0.82 -11.54
CA LYS A 92 20.39 -0.89 -11.02
C LYS A 92 20.44 -0.61 -9.52
N ALA A 93 21.13 -1.48 -8.79
CA ALA A 93 21.43 -1.30 -7.38
C ALA A 93 22.24 -0.03 -7.07
N SER A 94 23.12 0.41 -8.01
CA SER A 94 23.92 1.64 -7.83
C SER A 94 23.10 2.93 -7.67
N ARG A 95 21.80 2.90 -7.96
CA ARG A 95 20.91 4.04 -7.68
C ARG A 95 20.68 4.29 -6.19
N ILE A 96 21.10 3.34 -5.34
CA ILE A 96 21.10 3.54 -3.88
C ILE A 96 21.93 4.75 -3.47
N GLU A 97 23.06 5.00 -4.13
CA GLU A 97 23.93 6.15 -3.84
C GLU A 97 23.19 7.48 -3.97
N ALA A 98 22.36 7.62 -5.02
CA ALA A 98 21.56 8.82 -5.20
C ALA A 98 20.45 8.93 -4.16
N LEU A 99 19.89 7.81 -3.71
CA LEU A 99 18.86 7.78 -2.67
C LEU A 99 19.46 8.12 -1.29
N ASP A 100 20.66 7.58 -0.98
CA ASP A 100 21.42 7.91 0.23
C ASP A 100 21.78 9.39 0.27
N ASP A 101 22.27 9.94 -0.84
CA ASP A 101 22.54 11.38 -0.97
C ASP A 101 21.29 12.25 -0.70
N MET A 102 20.11 11.79 -1.10
CA MET A 102 18.86 12.51 -0.81
C MET A 102 18.49 12.40 0.67
N ALA A 103 18.69 11.22 1.28
CA ALA A 103 18.46 10.99 2.70
C ALA A 103 19.38 11.87 3.56
N ASP A 104 20.66 11.94 3.23
CA ASP A 104 21.67 12.71 3.96
C ASP A 104 21.44 14.24 3.90
N ARG A 105 20.89 14.71 2.78
CA ARG A 105 20.56 16.13 2.58
C ARG A 105 19.29 16.57 3.30
N GLU A 106 18.47 15.60 3.74
CA GLU A 106 17.26 15.95 4.49
C GLU A 106 17.61 16.41 5.91
N ARG A 107 17.18 17.64 6.24
CA ARG A 107 17.57 18.27 7.50
C ARG A 107 16.51 18.20 8.59
N TYR A 108 15.26 18.04 8.22
CA TYR A 108 14.14 18.04 9.15
C TYR A 108 13.79 16.64 9.64
N LEU A 109 13.97 15.64 8.78
CA LEU A 109 13.69 14.23 9.07
C LEU A 109 15.01 13.46 9.25
N TYR A 110 14.95 12.36 9.98
CA TYR A 110 15.90 11.28 9.86
C TYR A 110 15.44 10.38 8.72
N CYS A 111 16.29 10.23 7.71
CA CYS A 111 16.01 9.36 6.58
C CYS A 111 17.12 8.31 6.45
N SER A 112 16.74 7.10 6.12
CA SER A 112 17.67 6.01 5.78
C SER A 112 17.18 5.33 4.52
N ALA A 113 18.13 4.92 3.66
CA ALA A 113 17.82 4.23 2.45
C ALA A 113 18.39 2.81 2.45
N GLY A 114 17.86 1.94 1.61
CA GLY A 114 18.33 0.59 1.42
C GLY A 114 17.96 0.06 0.04
N ALA A 115 18.71 -0.96 -0.39
CA ALA A 115 18.47 -1.68 -1.63
C ALA A 115 18.47 -3.18 -1.39
N SER A 116 17.64 -3.90 -2.13
CA SER A 116 17.61 -5.35 -2.15
C SER A 116 17.23 -5.86 -3.54
N ASP A 117 17.64 -7.08 -3.86
CA ASP A 117 17.15 -7.75 -5.05
C ASP A 117 15.73 -8.25 -4.80
N ASP A 118 14.81 -7.89 -5.70
CA ASP A 118 13.42 -8.33 -5.69
C ASP A 118 12.90 -8.51 -7.13
N PRO A 119 13.52 -9.44 -7.91
CA PRO A 119 13.18 -9.64 -9.32
C PRO A 119 11.74 -10.11 -9.53
N GLU A 120 11.16 -10.78 -8.56
CA GLU A 120 9.77 -11.25 -8.59
C GLU A 120 8.76 -10.19 -8.08
N TRP A 121 9.23 -9.03 -7.69
CA TRP A 121 8.39 -7.94 -7.15
C TRP A 121 7.56 -8.37 -5.94
N ASN A 122 8.12 -9.24 -5.08
CA ASN A 122 7.42 -9.75 -3.92
C ASN A 122 6.97 -8.66 -2.95
N THR A 123 7.78 -7.61 -2.76
CA THR A 123 7.39 -6.48 -1.91
C THR A 123 6.16 -5.76 -2.47
N TYR A 124 6.09 -5.57 -3.78
CA TYR A 124 4.92 -4.97 -4.39
C TYR A 124 3.70 -5.89 -4.36
N LEU A 125 3.84 -7.14 -4.81
CA LEU A 125 2.71 -8.07 -4.99
C LEU A 125 2.16 -8.63 -3.68
N ASN A 126 3.03 -8.87 -2.68
CA ASN A 126 2.64 -9.57 -1.45
C ASN A 126 2.56 -8.66 -0.22
N LEU A 127 3.28 -7.51 -0.21
CA LEU A 127 3.25 -6.58 0.91
C LEU A 127 2.37 -5.36 0.63
N LEU A 128 2.64 -4.64 -0.48
CA LEU A 128 1.96 -3.38 -0.81
C LEU A 128 0.60 -3.59 -1.46
N TYR A 129 0.49 -4.52 -2.41
CA TYR A 129 -0.78 -4.76 -3.10
C TYR A 129 -1.74 -5.50 -2.16
N PRO A 130 -2.98 -5.03 -2.00
CA PRO A 130 -3.92 -5.66 -1.08
C PRO A 130 -4.35 -7.03 -1.59
N ASP A 131 -4.24 -8.04 -0.75
CA ASP A 131 -4.92 -9.31 -0.97
C ASP A 131 -6.46 -9.13 -0.87
N ALA A 132 -7.19 -10.19 -1.18
CA ALA A 132 -8.66 -10.15 -1.16
C ALA A 132 -9.22 -9.74 0.21
N ALA A 133 -8.60 -10.20 1.31
CA ALA A 133 -9.07 -9.88 2.67
C ALA A 133 -8.90 -8.39 2.96
N LYS A 134 -7.75 -7.81 2.66
CA LYS A 134 -7.47 -6.37 2.82
C LYS A 134 -8.41 -5.53 1.95
N TYR A 135 -8.57 -5.91 0.68
CA TYR A 135 -9.43 -5.21 -0.27
C TYR A 135 -10.90 -5.18 0.20
N TYR A 136 -11.46 -6.33 0.57
CA TYR A 136 -12.85 -6.41 1.02
C TYR A 136 -13.07 -5.74 2.38
N THR A 137 -12.10 -5.82 3.30
CA THR A 137 -12.18 -5.12 4.59
C THR A 137 -12.27 -3.62 4.38
N GLU A 138 -11.41 -3.06 3.55
CA GLU A 138 -11.42 -1.62 3.25
C GLU A 138 -12.69 -1.19 2.48
N THR A 139 -13.12 -1.98 1.51
CA THR A 139 -14.36 -1.73 0.77
C THR A 139 -15.57 -1.74 1.70
N ASN A 140 -15.65 -2.71 2.61
CA ASN A 140 -16.73 -2.78 3.60
C ASN A 140 -16.70 -1.61 4.57
N ARG A 141 -15.51 -1.17 5.01
CA ARG A 141 -15.34 0.01 5.84
C ARG A 141 -15.86 1.28 5.16
N LYS A 142 -15.49 1.50 3.90
CA LYS A 142 -15.97 2.64 3.10
C LYS A 142 -17.48 2.60 2.89
N ASN A 143 -18.04 1.43 2.58
CA ASN A 143 -19.48 1.25 2.44
C ASN A 143 -20.22 1.52 3.75
N ALA A 144 -19.72 1.02 4.88
CA ALA A 144 -20.31 1.27 6.20
C ALA A 144 -20.31 2.77 6.54
N GLN A 145 -19.23 3.49 6.23
CA GLN A 145 -19.17 4.95 6.41
C GLN A 145 -20.20 5.68 5.52
N LEU A 146 -20.32 5.26 4.25
CA LEU A 146 -21.31 5.82 3.33
C LEU A 146 -22.75 5.62 3.83
N TYR A 147 -23.08 4.41 4.28
CA TYR A 147 -24.39 4.10 4.85
C TYR A 147 -24.70 4.94 6.09
N ARG A 148 -23.75 5.05 7.02
CA ARG A 148 -23.90 5.92 8.20
C ARG A 148 -24.15 7.38 7.80
N LYS A 149 -23.37 7.90 6.84
CA LYS A 149 -23.54 9.26 6.34
C LYS A 149 -24.91 9.50 5.71
N ASN A 150 -25.51 8.47 5.13
CA ASN A 150 -26.86 8.51 4.55
C ASN A 150 -27.98 8.19 5.58
N GLY A 151 -27.65 8.17 6.87
CA GLY A 151 -28.62 7.96 7.95
C GLY A 151 -28.95 6.50 8.26
N ASP A 152 -28.22 5.54 7.69
CA ASP A 152 -28.41 4.12 8.00
C ASP A 152 -27.80 3.74 9.35
N CYS A 153 -28.59 3.08 10.19
CA CYS A 153 -28.12 2.45 11.41
C CYS A 153 -27.55 1.06 11.10
N ILE A 154 -26.27 1.00 10.76
CA ILE A 154 -25.61 -0.26 10.35
C ILE A 154 -25.54 -1.33 11.46
N THR A 155 -25.80 -0.96 12.71
CA THR A 155 -25.88 -1.87 13.86
C THR A 155 -27.28 -2.45 14.09
N ALA A 156 -28.31 -1.98 13.34
CA ALA A 156 -29.65 -2.53 13.43
C ALA A 156 -29.68 -3.95 12.89
N VAL A 157 -30.42 -4.82 13.58
CA VAL A 157 -30.65 -6.18 13.11
C VAL A 157 -31.40 -6.13 11.77
N ARG A 158 -30.87 -6.82 10.77
CA ARG A 158 -31.46 -6.89 9.44
C ARG A 158 -31.30 -8.28 8.81
N ARG A 159 -32.23 -8.62 7.96
CA ARG A 159 -32.13 -9.84 7.15
C ARG A 159 -31.12 -9.59 6.03
N LEU A 160 -30.12 -10.47 5.93
CA LEU A 160 -29.18 -10.49 4.80
C LEU A 160 -29.58 -11.61 3.84
N THR A 161 -29.61 -11.30 2.55
CA THR A 161 -29.77 -12.31 1.49
C THR A 161 -28.47 -12.34 0.68
N LEU A 162 -27.81 -13.49 0.71
CA LEU A 162 -26.58 -13.70 -0.05
C LEU A 162 -26.93 -14.40 -1.38
N HIS A 163 -26.51 -13.80 -2.48
CA HIS A 163 -26.61 -14.42 -3.81
C HIS A 163 -25.22 -14.87 -4.24
N MET A 164 -25.10 -16.15 -4.57
CA MET A 164 -23.86 -16.74 -5.04
C MET A 164 -24.09 -17.37 -6.41
N ALA A 165 -23.13 -17.13 -7.32
CA ALA A 165 -23.10 -17.75 -8.63
C ALA A 165 -21.93 -18.72 -8.70
N PHE A 166 -22.17 -19.91 -9.23
CA PHE A 166 -21.17 -20.94 -9.40
C PHE A 166 -20.95 -21.19 -10.90
N SER A 167 -19.69 -21.38 -11.28
CA SER A 167 -19.32 -21.69 -12.66
C SER A 167 -19.76 -23.09 -13.11
N LEU A 168 -19.98 -23.99 -12.16
CA LEU A 168 -20.45 -25.36 -12.40
C LEU A 168 -21.59 -25.68 -11.43
N GLU A 169 -22.66 -26.29 -11.96
CA GLU A 169 -23.83 -26.71 -11.17
C GLU A 169 -23.46 -27.72 -10.06
N THR A 170 -22.47 -28.56 -10.31
CA THR A 170 -21.97 -29.57 -9.35
C THR A 170 -21.35 -28.97 -8.08
N LEU A 171 -20.96 -27.68 -8.09
CA LEU A 171 -20.42 -27.00 -6.92
C LEU A 171 -21.49 -26.55 -5.93
N VAL A 172 -22.76 -26.42 -6.37
CA VAL A 172 -23.86 -25.96 -5.53
C VAL A 172 -24.15 -26.91 -4.36
N PRO A 173 -24.31 -28.24 -4.56
CA PRO A 173 -24.55 -29.16 -3.45
C PRO A 173 -23.38 -29.17 -2.44
N ARG A 174 -22.15 -29.19 -2.94
CA ARG A 174 -20.95 -29.18 -2.09
C ARG A 174 -20.89 -27.92 -1.23
N PHE A 175 -21.11 -26.77 -1.83
CA PHE A 175 -21.16 -25.51 -1.08
C PHE A 175 -22.30 -25.50 -0.03
N ALA A 176 -23.49 -25.98 -0.41
CA ALA A 176 -24.62 -26.05 0.50
C ALA A 176 -24.38 -26.97 1.72
N GLU A 177 -23.59 -28.02 1.53
CA GLU A 177 -23.18 -28.93 2.60
C GLU A 177 -22.16 -28.26 3.54
N GLU A 178 -21.13 -27.60 2.97
CA GLU A 178 -20.10 -26.88 3.74
C GLU A 178 -20.66 -25.65 4.47
N ALA A 179 -21.65 -24.95 3.89
CA ALA A 179 -22.29 -23.77 4.50
C ALA A 179 -23.31 -24.08 5.61
N ARG A 180 -23.60 -25.33 5.85
CA ARG A 180 -24.49 -25.76 6.98
C ARG A 180 -23.77 -25.86 8.31
N LEU A 181 -22.48 -25.46 8.34
CA LEU A 181 -21.73 -25.24 9.58
C LEU A 181 -22.19 -23.97 10.27
#